data_de9766e10cb91c1ee21ed73ad54ef629
#
_entry.id   de9766e10cb91c1ee21ed73ad54ef629
#
_cell.length_a   1.000
_cell.length_b   1.000
_cell.length_c   1.000
_cell.angle_alpha   90.00
_cell.angle_beta   90.00
_cell.angle_gamma   90.00
#
_symmetry.space_group_name_H-M   'P 1'
#
loop_
_entity.id
_entity.type
_entity.pdbx_description
1 polymer ?
#
loop_
_entity_poly.entity_id
_entity_poly.type
_entity_poly.pdbx_seq_one_letter_code
_entity_poly.pdbx_strand_id
1 'polypeptide(L)'
;MANLIPFHGVLYDPEAVGDIRDVVAPPYDVIDAEYQRALHSRHPQNVIRLELGLDQPDDGPSQNRYSRAAGFLQEWLASGKLRRDPHPAIYLYTIEYHVPSGRSGTATRVLKGFLSAVELEEFGTGRIFPHENTRPSAKTDRLKLMEACRANFSPIFSLYSDPEGGILRFLEKSVDTDKPRIDSRDDSGFGHRLWAIRDQAVLEEVCAALKPKPLFIADGHHRYETALTYRRLRREQMNAPRPIGSQPYDHVLMLFSSLEDPGLTVLPTHRVLTTPVPTAWDITNVLREGFEIHEFPFGSTTERRTRQRFIQALREQGHLGTAFGLARRGASAYLLLDLRSSHRPGSTVPAQDRLDVSILQNRVLNKL
;
A
#
# COMPACT_ATOMS: atom_id res chain seq x y z
N MET A 1 12.39 -17.95 6.96
CA MET A 1 12.97 -16.74 7.59
C MET A 1 12.99 -15.65 6.52
N ALA A 2 12.53 -14.43 6.84
CA ALA A 2 12.53 -13.36 5.85
C ALA A 2 13.97 -13.04 5.42
N ASN A 3 14.33 -13.44 4.20
CA ASN A 3 15.67 -13.29 3.67
C ASN A 3 15.71 -12.07 2.74
N LEU A 4 16.32 -10.98 3.23
CA LEU A 4 16.51 -9.75 2.45
C LEU A 4 17.80 -9.84 1.66
N ILE A 5 17.76 -9.24 0.46
CA ILE A 5 18.95 -9.02 -0.35
C ILE A 5 19.01 -7.58 -0.86
N PRO A 6 20.16 -6.94 -0.82
CA PRO A 6 20.41 -5.69 -1.55
C PRO A 6 20.19 -5.92 -3.04
N PHE A 7 19.72 -4.88 -3.75
CA PHE A 7 19.40 -5.01 -5.17
C PHE A 7 19.89 -3.81 -6.00
N HIS A 8 20.01 -4.01 -7.30
CA HIS A 8 20.34 -2.94 -8.24
C HIS A 8 19.08 -2.15 -8.59
N GLY A 9 18.81 -1.06 -7.89
CA GLY A 9 17.68 -0.19 -8.16
C GLY A 9 17.76 0.43 -9.54
N VAL A 10 16.60 0.61 -10.17
CA VAL A 10 16.46 1.38 -11.41
C VAL A 10 15.73 2.67 -11.05
N LEU A 11 16.38 3.79 -11.27
CA LEU A 11 15.94 5.12 -10.87
C LEU A 11 15.96 6.07 -12.06
N TYR A 12 15.06 7.04 -12.07
CA TYR A 12 15.16 8.15 -13.01
C TYR A 12 16.45 8.94 -12.79
N ASP A 13 17.01 9.41 -13.90
CA ASP A 13 18.09 10.39 -13.88
C ASP A 13 17.49 11.80 -13.96
N PRO A 14 17.57 12.61 -12.90
CA PRO A 14 17.02 13.96 -12.90
C PRO A 14 17.59 14.86 -14.01
N GLU A 15 18.86 14.65 -14.40
CA GLU A 15 19.47 15.41 -15.49
C GLU A 15 18.86 15.08 -16.86
N ALA A 16 18.35 13.84 -17.02
CA ALA A 16 17.76 13.38 -18.27
C ALA A 16 16.25 13.60 -18.37
N VAL A 17 15.52 13.65 -17.23
CA VAL A 17 14.07 13.78 -17.22
C VAL A 17 13.56 15.09 -16.64
N GLY A 18 14.41 15.90 -16.01
CA GLY A 18 14.03 17.15 -15.35
C GLY A 18 13.39 16.90 -13.97
N ASP A 19 12.24 17.52 -13.72
CA ASP A 19 11.56 17.39 -12.42
C ASP A 19 11.00 15.96 -12.22
N ILE A 20 11.48 15.29 -11.17
CA ILE A 20 11.03 13.95 -10.82
C ILE A 20 9.53 13.88 -10.59
N ARG A 21 8.89 14.96 -10.12
CA ARG A 21 7.44 15.05 -9.93
C ARG A 21 6.65 14.79 -11.21
N ASP A 22 7.19 15.17 -12.36
CA ASP A 22 6.49 15.01 -13.63
C ASP A 22 6.53 13.57 -14.16
N VAL A 23 7.48 12.76 -13.70
CA VAL A 23 7.69 11.38 -14.18
C VAL A 23 7.19 10.29 -13.21
N VAL A 24 6.80 10.64 -11.98
CA VAL A 24 6.24 9.70 -11.01
C VAL A 24 4.72 9.69 -11.03
N ALA A 25 4.13 8.65 -10.43
CA ALA A 25 2.69 8.47 -10.28
C ALA A 25 2.39 7.83 -8.91
N PRO A 26 1.19 8.02 -8.36
CA PRO A 26 0.75 7.27 -7.18
C PRO A 26 0.57 5.78 -7.52
N PRO A 27 0.28 4.90 -6.51
CA PRO A 27 -0.05 3.50 -6.74
C PRO A 27 -1.19 3.33 -7.76
N TYR A 28 -1.09 2.32 -8.61
CA TYR A 28 -1.98 2.11 -9.76
C TYR A 28 -3.47 1.97 -9.39
N ASP A 29 -3.76 1.46 -8.20
CA ASP A 29 -5.10 1.16 -7.70
C ASP A 29 -5.87 2.39 -7.18
N VAL A 30 -5.19 3.54 -7.04
CA VAL A 30 -5.82 4.83 -6.70
C VAL A 30 -5.96 5.76 -7.91
N ILE A 31 -5.58 5.28 -9.11
CA ILE A 31 -5.61 6.07 -10.35
C ILE A 31 -6.89 5.74 -11.12
N ASP A 32 -7.78 6.72 -11.24
CA ASP A 32 -8.95 6.60 -12.15
C ASP A 32 -8.59 6.92 -13.60
N ALA A 33 -9.54 6.73 -14.51
CA ALA A 33 -9.32 6.92 -15.95
C ALA A 33 -9.01 8.37 -16.36
N GLU A 34 -9.47 9.36 -15.62
CA GLU A 34 -9.19 10.77 -15.88
C GLU A 34 -7.76 11.09 -15.44
N TYR A 35 -7.39 10.69 -14.24
CA TYR A 35 -6.05 10.90 -13.72
C TYR A 35 -4.99 10.11 -14.49
N GLN A 36 -5.30 8.89 -14.95
CA GLN A 36 -4.44 8.13 -15.87
C GLN A 36 -4.10 8.94 -17.11
N ARG A 37 -5.12 9.52 -17.80
CA ARG A 37 -4.90 10.36 -18.99
C ARG A 37 -4.08 11.61 -18.67
N ALA A 38 -4.34 12.26 -17.54
CA ALA A 38 -3.58 13.42 -17.10
C ALA A 38 -2.10 13.09 -16.90
N LEU A 39 -1.77 11.97 -16.24
CA LEU A 39 -0.40 11.50 -16.04
C LEU A 39 0.28 11.15 -17.37
N HIS A 40 -0.43 10.51 -18.31
CA HIS A 40 0.08 10.22 -19.66
C HIS A 40 0.42 11.49 -20.44
N SER A 41 -0.35 12.57 -20.25
CA SER A 41 -0.14 13.85 -20.92
C SER A 41 0.93 14.72 -20.25
N ARG A 42 1.22 14.49 -18.98
CA ARG A 42 2.13 15.31 -18.17
C ARG A 42 3.57 15.25 -18.68
N HIS A 43 4.08 14.04 -18.90
CA HIS A 43 5.45 13.84 -19.35
C HIS A 43 5.59 12.55 -20.16
N PRO A 44 6.38 12.55 -21.28
CA PRO A 44 6.55 11.35 -22.11
C PRO A 44 7.23 10.19 -21.36
N GLN A 45 7.99 10.46 -20.31
CA GLN A 45 8.60 9.44 -19.46
C GLN A 45 7.89 9.25 -18.12
N ASN A 46 6.62 9.67 -17.96
CA ASN A 46 5.89 9.38 -16.74
C ASN A 46 5.71 7.87 -16.55
N VAL A 47 6.01 7.38 -15.33
CA VAL A 47 5.98 5.95 -14.96
C VAL A 47 4.63 5.28 -15.21
N ILE A 48 3.57 6.06 -15.34
CA ILE A 48 2.22 5.57 -15.70
C ILE A 48 2.23 4.71 -16.97
N ARG A 49 3.14 5.01 -17.92
CA ARG A 49 3.30 4.23 -19.16
C ARG A 49 3.83 2.82 -18.91
N LEU A 50 4.56 2.64 -17.82
CA LEU A 50 5.04 1.34 -17.38
C LEU A 50 4.00 0.66 -16.48
N GLU A 51 3.45 1.38 -15.50
CA GLU A 51 2.63 0.80 -14.43
C GLU A 51 1.17 0.59 -14.84
N LEU A 52 0.59 1.53 -15.59
CA LEU A 52 -0.81 1.51 -16.02
C LEU A 52 -0.95 2.15 -17.41
N GLY A 53 -0.42 1.47 -18.43
CA GLY A 53 -0.50 1.92 -19.82
C GLY A 53 -1.95 2.00 -20.33
N LEU A 54 -2.22 2.91 -21.27
CA LEU A 54 -3.53 3.05 -21.91
C LEU A 54 -3.77 1.88 -22.85
N ASP A 55 -4.99 1.35 -22.85
CA ASP A 55 -5.44 0.45 -23.91
C ASP A 55 -5.67 1.23 -25.21
N GLN A 56 -5.39 0.61 -26.36
CA GLN A 56 -5.57 1.19 -27.69
C GLN A 56 -6.59 0.34 -28.50
N PRO A 57 -7.32 0.93 -29.44
CA PRO A 57 -8.33 0.20 -30.21
C PRO A 57 -7.82 -0.99 -31.01
N ASP A 58 -6.53 -0.97 -31.36
CA ASP A 58 -5.80 -1.99 -32.12
C ASP A 58 -5.02 -2.97 -31.24
N ASP A 59 -5.22 -2.93 -29.91
CA ASP A 59 -4.55 -3.85 -29.00
C ASP A 59 -4.96 -5.31 -29.28
N GLY A 60 -3.94 -6.17 -29.36
CA GLY A 60 -4.05 -7.59 -29.61
C GLY A 60 -3.08 -8.42 -28.76
N PRO A 61 -2.99 -9.73 -29.00
CA PRO A 61 -2.17 -10.62 -28.19
C PRO A 61 -0.69 -10.24 -28.14
N SER A 62 -0.11 -9.73 -29.23
CA SER A 62 1.32 -9.41 -29.35
C SER A 62 1.63 -7.92 -29.16
N GLN A 63 0.68 -7.05 -29.50
CA GLN A 63 0.80 -5.59 -29.33
C GLN A 63 -0.30 -5.12 -28.40
N ASN A 64 0.05 -4.67 -27.21
CA ASN A 64 -0.87 -4.24 -26.17
C ASN A 64 -0.15 -3.34 -25.17
N ARG A 65 -0.84 -2.84 -24.17
CA ARG A 65 -0.27 -1.97 -23.16
C ARG A 65 0.94 -2.56 -22.43
N TYR A 66 1.01 -3.89 -22.26
CA TYR A 66 2.13 -4.55 -21.58
C TYR A 66 3.38 -4.63 -22.46
N SER A 67 3.22 -4.97 -23.74
CA SER A 67 4.34 -4.96 -24.70
C SER A 67 4.87 -3.54 -24.92
N ARG A 68 3.99 -2.52 -24.92
CA ARG A 68 4.39 -1.10 -24.97
C ARG A 68 5.18 -0.70 -23.70
N ALA A 69 4.71 -1.13 -22.51
CA ALA A 69 5.43 -0.87 -21.26
C ALA A 69 6.86 -1.47 -21.29
N ALA A 70 7.00 -2.71 -21.78
CA ALA A 70 8.31 -3.35 -21.95
C ALA A 70 9.21 -2.55 -22.93
N GLY A 71 8.64 -2.08 -24.04
CA GLY A 71 9.36 -1.22 -25.00
C GLY A 71 9.84 0.09 -24.37
N PHE A 72 8.98 0.79 -23.64
CA PHE A 72 9.34 2.02 -22.91
C PHE A 72 10.45 1.77 -21.88
N LEU A 73 10.34 0.68 -21.10
CA LEU A 73 11.38 0.34 -20.12
C LEU A 73 12.74 0.15 -20.78
N GLN A 74 12.79 -0.59 -21.88
CA GLN A 74 14.02 -0.81 -22.64
C GLN A 74 14.58 0.49 -23.24
N GLU A 75 13.72 1.31 -23.85
CA GLU A 75 14.09 2.59 -24.43
C GLU A 75 14.65 3.54 -23.36
N TRP A 76 13.98 3.66 -22.21
CA TRP A 76 14.41 4.59 -21.16
C TRP A 76 15.70 4.16 -20.50
N LEU A 77 15.94 2.85 -20.37
CA LEU A 77 17.24 2.32 -19.93
C LEU A 77 18.34 2.58 -20.96
N ALA A 78 18.07 2.33 -22.25
CA ALA A 78 19.05 2.54 -23.32
C ALA A 78 19.41 4.03 -23.52
N SER A 79 18.43 4.93 -23.33
CA SER A 79 18.61 6.38 -23.46
C SER A 79 19.10 7.07 -22.18
N GLY A 80 19.31 6.33 -21.09
CA GLY A 80 19.79 6.86 -19.81
C GLY A 80 18.76 7.64 -18.98
N LYS A 81 17.50 7.69 -19.42
CA LYS A 81 16.39 8.30 -18.64
C LYS A 81 16.11 7.53 -17.36
N LEU A 82 16.23 6.20 -17.43
CA LEU A 82 16.34 5.30 -16.29
C LEU A 82 17.77 4.77 -16.21
N ARG A 83 18.33 4.78 -15.01
CA ARG A 83 19.67 4.23 -14.76
C ARG A 83 19.59 3.13 -13.70
N ARG A 84 20.19 2.00 -14.04
CA ARG A 84 20.39 0.91 -13.09
C ARG A 84 21.62 1.21 -12.23
N ASP A 85 21.46 1.09 -10.93
CA ASP A 85 22.60 1.23 -10.01
C ASP A 85 23.69 0.19 -10.31
N PRO A 86 24.96 0.60 -10.39
CA PRO A 86 26.07 -0.31 -10.70
C PRO A 86 26.33 -1.32 -9.54
N HIS A 87 25.99 -0.96 -8.32
CA HIS A 87 26.19 -1.80 -7.14
C HIS A 87 24.85 -2.05 -6.44
N PRO A 88 24.64 -3.25 -5.85
CA PRO A 88 23.46 -3.52 -5.06
C PRO A 88 23.43 -2.60 -3.83
N ALA A 89 22.22 -2.19 -3.45
CA ALA A 89 21.97 -1.29 -2.32
C ALA A 89 20.70 -1.67 -1.58
N ILE A 90 20.59 -1.22 -0.33
CA ILE A 90 19.34 -0.98 0.36
C ILE A 90 19.06 0.52 0.26
N TYR A 91 17.80 0.91 0.04
CA TYR A 91 17.45 2.31 -0.12
C TYR A 91 16.66 2.80 1.08
N LEU A 92 17.25 3.67 1.90
CA LEU A 92 16.52 4.41 2.92
C LEU A 92 15.54 5.35 2.23
N TYR A 93 14.30 5.39 2.71
CA TYR A 93 13.24 6.18 2.12
C TYR A 93 12.39 6.84 3.18
N THR A 94 12.06 8.12 2.98
CA THR A 94 11.17 8.85 3.89
C THR A 94 10.06 9.54 3.12
N ILE A 95 8.88 9.58 3.75
CA ILE A 95 7.70 10.30 3.25
C ILE A 95 7.28 11.33 4.30
N GLU A 96 7.44 12.62 3.98
CA GLU A 96 6.90 13.72 4.78
C GLU A 96 5.48 14.04 4.30
N TYR A 97 4.51 14.05 5.21
CA TYR A 97 3.11 14.28 4.86
C TYR A 97 2.34 14.96 5.99
N HIS A 98 1.16 15.46 5.67
CA HIS A 98 0.31 16.19 6.60
C HIS A 98 -0.93 15.38 6.97
N VAL A 99 -1.21 15.28 8.26
CA VAL A 99 -2.45 14.69 8.77
C VAL A 99 -3.28 15.73 9.52
N PRO A 100 -4.62 15.63 9.45
CA PRO A 100 -5.48 16.48 10.27
C PRO A 100 -5.15 16.31 11.76
N SER A 101 -4.93 17.42 12.45
CA SER A 101 -4.63 17.44 13.89
C SER A 101 -5.55 18.42 14.61
N GLY A 102 -6.19 17.95 15.68
CA GLY A 102 -7.10 18.77 16.47
C GLY A 102 -8.33 19.25 15.68
N ARG A 103 -8.88 20.43 16.07
CA ARG A 103 -10.12 20.98 15.49
C ARG A 103 -9.93 21.69 14.14
N SER A 104 -8.75 22.18 13.83
CA SER A 104 -8.47 22.98 12.63
C SER A 104 -6.98 22.98 12.21
N GLY A 105 -6.13 22.14 12.82
CA GLY A 105 -4.70 22.10 12.53
C GLY A 105 -4.32 20.91 11.63
N THR A 106 -3.10 20.99 11.10
CA THR A 106 -2.40 19.88 10.47
C THR A 106 -1.13 19.57 11.25
N ALA A 107 -0.80 18.29 11.41
CA ALA A 107 0.49 17.87 11.95
C ALA A 107 1.32 17.28 10.81
N THR A 108 2.56 17.68 10.71
CA THR A 108 3.53 17.06 9.80
C THR A 108 4.02 15.76 10.43
N ARG A 109 4.03 14.69 9.63
CA ARG A 109 4.59 13.40 9.99
C ARG A 109 5.62 12.98 8.96
N VAL A 110 6.60 12.20 9.39
CA VAL A 110 7.61 11.61 8.52
C VAL A 110 7.59 10.11 8.74
N LEU A 111 7.02 9.38 7.79
CA LEU A 111 7.14 7.92 7.74
C LEU A 111 8.54 7.57 7.24
N LYS A 112 9.22 6.72 7.98
CA LYS A 112 10.55 6.22 7.64
C LYS A 112 10.48 4.75 7.28
N GLY A 113 11.25 4.38 6.26
CA GLY A 113 11.33 3.01 5.82
C GLY A 113 12.54 2.78 4.93
N PHE A 114 12.69 1.57 4.44
CA PHE A 114 13.72 1.25 3.46
C PHE A 114 13.23 0.24 2.44
N LEU A 115 13.79 0.29 1.22
CA LEU A 115 13.47 -0.64 0.16
C LEU A 115 14.59 -1.69 0.04
N SER A 116 14.16 -2.94 -0.08
CA SER A 116 15.03 -4.09 -0.35
C SER A 116 14.26 -5.14 -1.14
N ALA A 117 14.96 -6.08 -1.75
CA ALA A 117 14.32 -7.28 -2.27
C ALA A 117 14.21 -8.32 -1.14
N VAL A 118 13.12 -9.08 -1.13
CA VAL A 118 12.90 -10.16 -0.17
C VAL A 118 12.58 -11.45 -0.90
N GLU A 119 13.13 -12.55 -0.41
CA GLU A 119 12.83 -13.88 -0.91
C GLU A 119 11.35 -14.21 -0.69
N LEU A 120 10.69 -14.69 -1.74
CA LEU A 120 9.28 -15.07 -1.70
C LEU A 120 9.08 -16.36 -0.89
N GLU A 121 8.17 -16.31 0.06
CA GLU A 121 7.70 -17.45 0.86
C GLU A 121 6.22 -17.71 0.54
N GLU A 122 5.81 -18.99 0.47
CA GLU A 122 4.37 -19.31 0.36
C GLU A 122 3.66 -18.91 1.65
N PHE A 123 2.45 -18.39 1.55
CA PHE A 123 1.67 -18.01 2.74
C PHE A 123 1.42 -19.22 3.64
N GLY A 124 1.54 -19.00 4.95
CA GLY A 124 1.36 -20.03 5.97
C GLY A 124 2.58 -20.94 6.20
N THR A 125 3.65 -20.82 5.40
CA THR A 125 4.86 -21.65 5.57
C THR A 125 6.05 -20.88 6.14
N GLY A 126 6.01 -19.56 6.08
CA GLY A 126 7.12 -18.67 6.44
C GLY A 126 6.72 -17.61 7.46
N ARG A 127 7.37 -16.44 7.33
CA ARG A 127 7.20 -15.29 8.22
C ARG A 127 6.57 -14.08 7.54
N ILE A 128 6.06 -14.22 6.33
CA ILE A 128 5.36 -13.16 5.59
C ILE A 128 3.85 -13.40 5.71
N PHE A 129 3.17 -12.47 6.37
CA PHE A 129 1.76 -12.60 6.75
C PHE A 129 0.88 -11.62 5.96
N PRO A 130 -0.12 -12.12 5.21
CA PRO A 130 -1.16 -11.30 4.62
C PRO A 130 -2.26 -10.99 5.65
N HIS A 131 -3.05 -9.95 5.41
CA HIS A 131 -4.24 -9.64 6.22
C HIS A 131 -5.53 -9.50 5.39
N GLU A 132 -5.46 -9.65 4.05
CA GLU A 132 -6.65 -9.61 3.20
C GLU A 132 -6.60 -10.67 2.09
N ASN A 133 -7.77 -10.96 1.51
CA ASN A 133 -7.94 -11.84 0.37
C ASN A 133 -7.85 -11.04 -0.94
N THR A 134 -7.19 -11.60 -1.95
CA THR A 134 -6.97 -10.94 -3.24
C THR A 134 -8.07 -11.23 -4.25
N ARG A 135 -8.22 -10.33 -5.25
CA ARG A 135 -9.16 -10.48 -6.37
C ARG A 135 -8.45 -11.05 -7.60
N PRO A 136 -9.04 -12.06 -8.31
CA PRO A 136 -8.39 -12.69 -9.47
C PRO A 136 -8.06 -11.73 -10.62
N SER A 137 -8.94 -10.77 -10.94
CA SER A 137 -8.76 -9.84 -12.06
C SER A 137 -7.51 -8.97 -11.93
N ALA A 138 -7.26 -8.41 -10.73
CA ALA A 138 -6.09 -7.58 -10.47
C ALA A 138 -4.79 -8.39 -10.59
N LYS A 139 -4.78 -9.65 -10.17
CA LYS A 139 -3.61 -10.55 -10.30
C LYS A 139 -3.26 -10.83 -11.75
N THR A 140 -4.27 -11.07 -12.60
CA THR A 140 -4.05 -11.34 -14.04
C THR A 140 -3.40 -10.15 -14.73
N ASP A 141 -3.84 -8.93 -14.44
CA ASP A 141 -3.27 -7.71 -15.00
C ASP A 141 -1.81 -7.53 -14.59
N ARG A 142 -1.52 -7.62 -13.29
CA ARG A 142 -0.15 -7.47 -12.78
C ARG A 142 0.79 -8.58 -13.27
N LEU A 143 0.28 -9.81 -13.45
CA LEU A 143 1.07 -10.93 -13.99
C LEU A 143 1.51 -10.65 -15.42
N LYS A 144 0.60 -10.22 -16.30
CA LYS A 144 0.94 -9.88 -17.69
C LYS A 144 2.00 -8.77 -17.76
N LEU A 145 1.89 -7.76 -16.89
CA LEU A 145 2.88 -6.70 -16.81
C LEU A 145 4.25 -7.23 -16.36
N MET A 146 4.27 -8.08 -15.34
CA MET A 146 5.51 -8.68 -14.83
C MET A 146 6.15 -9.64 -15.84
N GLU A 147 5.36 -10.41 -16.61
CA GLU A 147 5.86 -11.27 -17.68
C GLU A 147 6.50 -10.44 -18.81
N ALA A 148 5.86 -9.34 -19.20
CA ALA A 148 6.36 -8.48 -20.28
C ALA A 148 7.62 -7.71 -19.87
N CYS A 149 7.63 -7.08 -18.71
CA CYS A 149 8.69 -6.17 -18.27
C CYS A 149 9.79 -6.84 -17.44
N ARG A 150 9.51 -7.99 -16.79
CA ARG A 150 10.41 -8.69 -15.87
C ARG A 150 10.97 -7.79 -14.77
N ALA A 151 10.12 -6.90 -14.26
CA ALA A 151 10.47 -5.87 -13.27
C ALA A 151 9.36 -5.71 -12.23
N ASN A 152 9.73 -5.23 -11.05
CA ASN A 152 8.82 -4.74 -10.04
C ASN A 152 8.82 -3.20 -10.12
N PHE A 153 7.69 -2.58 -10.44
CA PHE A 153 7.57 -1.12 -10.54
C PHE A 153 7.13 -0.49 -9.21
N SER A 154 6.15 -1.12 -8.54
CA SER A 154 5.64 -0.66 -7.25
C SER A 154 6.08 -1.60 -6.13
N PRO A 155 6.70 -1.11 -5.05
CA PRO A 155 7.06 -1.94 -3.91
C PRO A 155 5.80 -2.41 -3.15
N ILE A 156 5.88 -3.59 -2.54
CA ILE A 156 4.91 -4.04 -1.54
C ILE A 156 5.24 -3.31 -0.25
N PHE A 157 4.25 -2.74 0.41
CA PHE A 157 4.45 -2.12 1.72
C PHE A 157 4.32 -3.17 2.82
N SER A 158 5.39 -3.35 3.59
CA SER A 158 5.49 -4.34 4.66
C SER A 158 5.88 -3.71 5.98
N LEU A 159 5.28 -4.19 7.05
CA LEU A 159 5.56 -3.74 8.42
C LEU A 159 6.27 -4.84 9.20
N TYR A 160 7.17 -4.43 10.11
CA TYR A 160 7.85 -5.30 11.07
C TYR A 160 7.89 -4.63 12.45
N SER A 161 7.99 -5.41 13.52
CA SER A 161 8.12 -4.84 14.86
C SER A 161 9.60 -4.57 15.19
N ASP A 162 9.88 -3.33 15.59
CA ASP A 162 11.20 -2.87 16.07
C ASP A 162 11.03 -1.77 17.14
N PRO A 163 10.56 -2.13 18.36
CA PRO A 163 10.23 -1.16 19.40
C PRO A 163 11.36 -0.22 19.76
N GLU A 164 12.60 -0.69 19.61
CA GLU A 164 13.79 0.12 19.88
C GLU A 164 14.18 1.00 18.68
N GLY A 165 13.60 0.79 17.51
CA GLY A 165 13.90 1.54 16.27
C GLY A 165 15.37 1.36 15.81
N GLY A 166 15.99 0.23 16.13
CA GLY A 166 17.40 -0.02 15.90
C GLY A 166 17.77 -0.02 14.42
N ILE A 167 16.97 -0.69 13.59
CA ILE A 167 17.23 -0.83 12.14
C ILE A 167 17.22 0.54 11.46
N LEU A 168 16.17 1.34 11.66
CA LEU A 168 16.06 2.65 11.00
C LEU A 168 17.13 3.62 11.48
N ARG A 169 17.41 3.67 12.79
CA ARG A 169 18.50 4.51 13.32
C ARG A 169 19.87 4.12 12.74
N PHE A 170 20.10 2.84 12.53
CA PHE A 170 21.35 2.36 11.95
C PHE A 170 21.48 2.79 10.47
N LEU A 171 20.40 2.65 9.69
CA LEU A 171 20.35 3.13 8.31
C LEU A 171 20.53 4.66 8.21
N GLU A 172 19.85 5.43 9.07
CA GLU A 172 19.98 6.90 9.10
C GLU A 172 21.41 7.35 9.41
N LYS A 173 22.11 6.67 10.31
CA LYS A 173 23.51 6.97 10.65
C LYS A 173 24.49 6.67 9.53
N SER A 174 24.11 5.82 8.57
CA SER A 174 24.97 5.41 7.46
C SER A 174 24.85 6.31 6.22
N VAL A 175 24.03 7.36 6.27
CA VAL A 175 23.81 8.31 5.17
C VAL A 175 24.02 9.75 5.62
N ASP A 176 24.38 10.62 4.68
CA ASP A 176 24.31 12.07 4.85
C ASP A 176 22.86 12.48 4.59
N THR A 177 22.11 12.77 5.67
CA THR A 177 20.67 13.08 5.58
C THR A 177 20.37 14.35 4.81
N ASP A 178 21.35 15.25 4.65
CA ASP A 178 21.21 16.49 3.89
C ASP A 178 21.45 16.31 2.39
N LYS A 179 21.91 15.11 1.97
CA LYS A 179 22.22 14.78 0.58
C LYS A 179 21.47 13.54 0.10
N PRO A 180 20.13 13.59 0.01
CA PRO A 180 19.39 12.53 -0.61
C PRO A 180 19.74 12.42 -2.09
N ARG A 181 19.67 11.20 -2.63
CA ARG A 181 19.81 10.96 -4.06
C ARG A 181 18.60 11.46 -4.85
N ILE A 182 17.40 11.37 -4.23
CA ILE A 182 16.15 11.93 -4.73
C ILE A 182 15.54 12.74 -3.60
N ASP A 183 15.13 13.98 -3.90
CA ASP A 183 14.29 14.84 -3.07
C ASP A 183 13.22 15.43 -3.98
N SER A 184 11.98 15.08 -3.76
CA SER A 184 10.86 15.49 -4.61
C SER A 184 9.57 15.62 -3.80
N ARG A 185 8.59 16.31 -4.36
CA ARG A 185 7.22 16.37 -3.82
C ARG A 185 6.24 15.83 -4.85
N ASP A 186 5.23 15.10 -4.39
CA ASP A 186 4.14 14.63 -5.24
C ASP A 186 3.00 15.67 -5.36
N ASP A 187 1.95 15.32 -6.11
CA ASP A 187 0.77 16.17 -6.32
C ASP A 187 -0.03 16.45 -5.04
N SER A 188 0.09 15.61 -4.03
CA SER A 188 -0.51 15.81 -2.71
C SER A 188 0.33 16.71 -1.81
N GLY A 189 1.50 17.14 -2.28
CA GLY A 189 2.46 17.93 -1.52
C GLY A 189 3.30 17.10 -0.55
N PHE A 190 3.26 15.76 -0.64
CA PHE A 190 4.09 14.89 0.19
C PHE A 190 5.54 14.97 -0.28
N GLY A 191 6.45 15.10 0.68
CA GLY A 191 7.89 15.11 0.42
C GLY A 191 8.47 13.69 0.42
N HIS A 192 9.23 13.35 -0.59
CA HIS A 192 9.85 12.04 -0.77
C HIS A 192 11.35 12.18 -0.85
N ARG A 193 12.08 11.48 0.03
CA ARG A 193 13.54 11.45 0.00
C ARG A 193 14.07 10.03 -0.02
N LEU A 194 15.12 9.81 -0.80
CA LEU A 194 15.71 8.49 -1.01
C LEU A 194 17.24 8.57 -0.96
N TRP A 195 17.85 7.65 -0.23
CA TRP A 195 19.30 7.46 -0.13
C TRP A 195 19.66 6.01 -0.48
N ALA A 196 20.75 5.81 -1.21
CA ALA A 196 21.27 4.48 -1.52
C ALA A 196 22.41 4.11 -0.57
N ILE A 197 22.26 3.05 0.18
CA ILE A 197 23.22 2.51 1.15
C ILE A 197 23.92 1.31 0.52
N ARG A 198 25.26 1.36 0.40
CA ARG A 198 26.07 0.35 -0.26
C ARG A 198 27.17 -0.22 0.63
N ASP A 199 27.35 0.33 1.84
CA ASP A 199 28.31 -0.19 2.81
C ASP A 199 27.97 -1.63 3.18
N GLN A 200 28.89 -2.55 2.91
CA GLN A 200 28.66 -3.98 3.06
C GLN A 200 28.34 -4.36 4.52
N ALA A 201 28.99 -3.76 5.49
CA ALA A 201 28.74 -4.04 6.91
C ALA A 201 27.33 -3.59 7.32
N VAL A 202 26.88 -2.43 6.79
CA VAL A 202 25.54 -1.93 7.03
C VAL A 202 24.49 -2.86 6.39
N LEU A 203 24.73 -3.31 5.16
CA LEU A 203 23.82 -4.22 4.46
C LEU A 203 23.67 -5.54 5.20
N GLU A 204 24.77 -6.15 5.66
CA GLU A 204 24.78 -7.40 6.41
C GLU A 204 24.06 -7.27 7.76
N GLU A 205 24.30 -6.19 8.50
CA GLU A 205 23.66 -5.92 9.78
C GLU A 205 22.14 -5.78 9.64
N VAL A 206 21.66 -4.99 8.65
CA VAL A 206 20.23 -4.82 8.41
C VAL A 206 19.57 -6.14 8.02
N CYS A 207 20.18 -6.90 7.11
CA CYS A 207 19.68 -8.21 6.71
C CYS A 207 19.63 -9.19 7.92
N ALA A 208 20.63 -9.20 8.76
CA ALA A 208 20.68 -10.03 9.96
C ALA A 208 19.61 -9.62 10.98
N ALA A 209 19.44 -8.32 11.22
CA ALA A 209 18.47 -7.78 12.18
C ALA A 209 17.00 -8.03 11.76
N LEU A 210 16.70 -8.03 10.45
CA LEU A 210 15.34 -8.28 9.97
C LEU A 210 15.03 -9.78 9.83
N LYS A 211 16.01 -10.62 9.60
CA LYS A 211 15.85 -12.06 9.34
C LYS A 211 14.97 -12.81 10.35
N PRO A 212 15.04 -12.60 11.67
CA PRO A 212 14.17 -13.26 12.65
C PRO A 212 12.78 -12.66 12.76
N LYS A 213 12.54 -11.46 12.21
CA LYS A 213 11.30 -10.71 12.41
C LYS A 213 10.19 -11.19 11.47
N PRO A 214 8.93 -11.28 11.95
CA PRO A 214 7.78 -11.46 11.07
C PRO A 214 7.53 -10.21 10.24
N LEU A 215 7.08 -10.39 9.01
CA LEU A 215 6.71 -9.33 8.08
C LEU A 215 5.20 -9.36 7.85
N PHE A 216 4.55 -8.23 8.00
CA PHE A 216 3.11 -8.07 7.78
C PHE A 216 2.90 -7.22 6.53
N ILE A 217 2.31 -7.79 5.49
CA ILE A 217 1.97 -7.01 4.28
C ILE A 217 0.90 -6.00 4.66
N ALA A 218 1.21 -4.71 4.63
CA ALA A 218 0.27 -3.63 4.87
C ALA A 218 -0.48 -3.24 3.60
N ASP A 219 0.20 -3.29 2.45
CA ASP A 219 -0.37 -3.05 1.13
C ASP A 219 0.36 -3.85 0.05
N GLY A 220 -0.34 -4.22 -1.02
CA GLY A 220 0.24 -4.93 -2.16
C GLY A 220 0.10 -6.45 -2.12
N HIS A 221 -0.94 -6.99 -1.48
CA HIS A 221 -1.25 -8.42 -1.46
C HIS A 221 -1.34 -9.02 -2.87
N HIS A 222 -2.01 -8.32 -3.80
CA HIS A 222 -2.09 -8.72 -5.21
C HIS A 222 -0.71 -8.81 -5.85
N ARG A 223 0.20 -7.86 -5.57
CA ARG A 223 1.59 -7.84 -6.07
C ARG A 223 2.39 -9.03 -5.54
N TYR A 224 2.22 -9.37 -4.26
CA TYR A 224 2.90 -10.51 -3.65
C TYR A 224 2.45 -11.84 -4.26
N GLU A 225 1.14 -12.09 -4.34
CA GLU A 225 0.61 -13.31 -4.95
C GLU A 225 0.92 -13.41 -6.45
N THR A 226 0.97 -12.28 -7.14
CA THR A 226 1.44 -12.22 -8.54
C THR A 226 2.90 -12.65 -8.65
N ALA A 227 3.76 -12.18 -7.74
CA ALA A 227 5.18 -12.58 -7.72
C ALA A 227 5.35 -14.08 -7.43
N LEU A 228 4.56 -14.66 -6.51
CA LEU A 228 4.52 -16.10 -6.28
C LEU A 228 4.10 -16.87 -7.54
N THR A 229 3.08 -16.39 -8.23
CA THR A 229 2.61 -17.02 -9.48
C THR A 229 3.66 -16.91 -10.58
N TYR A 230 4.28 -15.74 -10.75
CA TYR A 230 5.35 -15.52 -11.71
C TYR A 230 6.55 -16.43 -11.43
N ARG A 231 6.97 -16.55 -10.17
CA ARG A 231 8.03 -17.48 -9.76
C ARG A 231 7.72 -18.91 -10.20
N ARG A 232 6.48 -19.40 -9.95
CA ARG A 232 6.07 -20.75 -10.35
C ARG A 232 6.17 -20.94 -11.86
N LEU A 233 5.58 -20.04 -12.65
CA LEU A 233 5.63 -20.08 -14.11
C LEU A 233 7.07 -20.06 -14.64
N ARG A 234 7.93 -19.23 -14.07
CA ARG A 234 9.35 -19.17 -14.49
C ARG A 234 10.10 -20.46 -14.17
N ARG A 235 9.81 -21.10 -13.04
CA ARG A 235 10.43 -22.36 -12.65
C ARG A 235 9.95 -23.53 -13.51
N GLU A 236 8.67 -23.56 -13.87
CA GLU A 236 8.10 -24.57 -14.78
C GLU A 236 8.71 -24.51 -16.19
N GLN A 237 9.05 -23.31 -16.66
CA GLN A 237 9.71 -23.10 -17.96
C GLN A 237 11.18 -23.49 -17.98
N MET A 238 11.78 -23.83 -16.85
CA MET A 238 13.20 -24.17 -16.77
C MET A 238 13.42 -25.68 -16.90
N ASN A 239 14.39 -26.06 -17.75
CA ASN A 239 14.73 -27.48 -17.99
C ASN A 239 15.47 -28.16 -16.83
N ALA A 240 15.90 -27.41 -15.80
CA ALA A 240 16.57 -27.93 -14.62
C ALA A 240 16.14 -27.21 -13.35
N PRO A 241 15.87 -27.92 -12.25
CA PRO A 241 15.58 -27.30 -10.95
C PRO A 241 16.76 -26.43 -10.48
N ARG A 242 16.46 -25.24 -9.99
CA ARG A 242 17.45 -24.36 -9.34
C ARG A 242 17.09 -24.15 -7.87
N PRO A 243 18.09 -23.95 -6.98
CA PRO A 243 17.82 -23.65 -5.58
C PRO A 243 16.86 -22.47 -5.42
N ILE A 244 16.00 -22.51 -4.41
CA ILE A 244 15.14 -21.39 -4.04
C ILE A 244 16.03 -20.22 -3.60
N GLY A 245 15.69 -18.99 -3.96
CA GLY A 245 16.46 -17.78 -3.67
C GLY A 245 17.62 -17.53 -4.64
N SER A 246 17.90 -18.44 -5.59
CA SER A 246 19.03 -18.28 -6.52
C SER A 246 18.74 -17.40 -7.73
N GLN A 247 17.47 -17.07 -8.00
CA GLN A 247 17.07 -16.34 -9.19
C GLN A 247 16.41 -15.00 -8.85
N PRO A 248 16.52 -13.97 -9.70
CA PRO A 248 15.85 -12.69 -9.47
C PRO A 248 14.35 -12.81 -9.25
N TYR A 249 13.66 -13.72 -9.94
CA TYR A 249 12.23 -13.97 -9.80
C TYR A 249 11.85 -14.73 -8.51
N ASP A 250 12.82 -15.16 -7.72
CA ASP A 250 12.57 -15.70 -6.37
C ASP A 250 12.36 -14.59 -5.33
N HIS A 251 12.53 -13.34 -5.72
CA HIS A 251 12.48 -12.18 -4.85
C HIS A 251 11.44 -11.16 -5.33
N VAL A 252 10.97 -10.34 -4.41
CA VAL A 252 10.05 -9.24 -4.71
C VAL A 252 10.49 -7.96 -4.00
N LEU A 253 10.25 -6.81 -4.63
CA LEU A 253 10.57 -5.50 -4.06
C LEU A 253 9.59 -5.15 -2.94
N MET A 254 10.11 -4.80 -1.76
CA MET A 254 9.32 -4.34 -0.63
C MET A 254 9.87 -3.03 -0.04
N LEU A 255 8.95 -2.19 0.43
CA LEU A 255 9.19 -1.09 1.35
C LEU A 255 8.90 -1.59 2.75
N PHE A 256 9.85 -1.47 3.65
CA PHE A 256 9.75 -1.87 5.05
C PHE A 256 9.65 -0.66 5.95
N SER A 257 8.73 -0.68 6.91
CA SER A 257 8.65 0.31 7.99
C SER A 257 8.36 -0.37 9.32
N SER A 258 8.77 0.25 10.41
CA SER A 258 8.44 -0.25 11.74
C SER A 258 6.98 -0.01 12.09
N LEU A 259 6.33 -0.98 12.74
CA LEU A 259 4.99 -0.81 13.35
C LEU A 259 4.98 0.34 14.38
N GLU A 260 6.12 0.57 15.02
CA GLU A 260 6.30 1.56 16.07
C GLU A 260 6.80 2.92 15.53
N ASP A 261 6.96 3.07 14.20
CA ASP A 261 7.37 4.35 13.61
C ASP A 261 6.34 5.44 13.91
N PRO A 262 6.72 6.57 14.53
CA PRO A 262 5.78 7.64 14.90
C PRO A 262 5.15 8.32 13.67
N GLY A 263 5.76 8.15 12.50
CA GLY A 263 5.22 8.59 11.22
C GLY A 263 4.20 7.63 10.61
N LEU A 264 4.05 6.41 11.13
CA LEU A 264 3.03 5.49 10.64
C LEU A 264 1.64 5.97 11.07
N THR A 265 0.74 6.17 10.11
CA THR A 265 -0.65 6.54 10.39
C THR A 265 -1.58 5.51 9.76
N VAL A 266 -2.38 4.86 10.59
CA VAL A 266 -3.46 3.99 10.14
C VAL A 266 -4.71 4.84 9.95
N LEU A 267 -5.18 4.94 8.72
CA LEU A 267 -6.39 5.68 8.37
C LEU A 267 -7.61 4.75 8.37
N PRO A 268 -8.81 5.26 8.74
CA PRO A 268 -10.02 4.47 8.67
C PRO A 268 -10.36 4.13 7.21
N THR A 269 -10.72 2.88 6.96
CA THR A 269 -11.13 2.42 5.63
C THR A 269 -12.64 2.58 5.47
N HIS A 270 -13.08 3.77 5.05
CA HIS A 270 -14.49 4.05 4.81
C HIS A 270 -15.06 3.19 3.68
N ARG A 271 -16.33 2.82 3.80
CA ARG A 271 -17.11 2.10 2.77
C ARG A 271 -18.24 2.99 2.28
N VAL A 272 -18.33 3.13 0.96
CA VAL A 272 -19.42 3.87 0.31
C VAL A 272 -20.28 2.87 -0.45
N LEU A 273 -21.57 2.78 -0.08
CA LEU A 273 -22.54 1.99 -0.83
C LEU A 273 -23.10 2.86 -1.94
N THR A 274 -22.86 2.44 -3.17
CA THR A 274 -23.35 3.13 -4.38
C THR A 274 -24.69 2.57 -4.90
N THR A 275 -25.04 1.35 -4.49
CA THR A 275 -26.33 0.75 -4.77
C THR A 275 -27.39 1.35 -3.83
N PRO A 276 -28.54 1.80 -4.35
CA PRO A 276 -29.62 2.30 -3.51
C PRO A 276 -30.11 1.22 -2.53
N VAL A 277 -30.09 1.51 -1.24
CA VAL A 277 -30.74 0.69 -0.24
C VAL A 277 -32.25 0.94 -0.34
N PRO A 278 -33.13 -0.09 -0.38
CA PRO A 278 -34.56 0.09 -0.46
C PRO A 278 -35.08 1.06 0.59
N THR A 279 -35.90 2.04 0.17
CA THR A 279 -36.40 3.09 1.08
C THR A 279 -37.32 2.56 2.18
N ALA A 280 -37.93 1.41 1.96
CA ALA A 280 -38.77 0.72 2.94
C ALA A 280 -37.96 -0.08 3.98
N TRP A 281 -36.63 -0.13 3.87
CA TRP A 281 -35.78 -0.96 4.73
C TRP A 281 -35.35 -0.20 5.97
N ASP A 282 -35.79 -0.67 7.11
CA ASP A 282 -35.37 -0.10 8.38
C ASP A 282 -34.01 -0.70 8.78
N ILE A 283 -32.95 -0.05 8.31
CA ILE A 283 -31.56 -0.42 8.63
C ILE A 283 -31.35 -0.54 10.14
N THR A 284 -32.02 0.30 10.92
CA THR A 284 -31.85 0.30 12.37
C THR A 284 -32.38 -0.97 12.99
N ASN A 285 -33.51 -1.49 12.53
CA ASN A 285 -34.06 -2.74 13.03
C ASN A 285 -33.16 -3.94 12.74
N VAL A 286 -32.58 -3.99 11.54
CA VAL A 286 -31.66 -5.07 11.15
C VAL A 286 -30.37 -5.05 11.99
N LEU A 287 -29.84 -3.87 12.29
CA LEU A 287 -28.59 -3.73 13.01
C LEU A 287 -28.72 -3.77 14.54
N ARG A 288 -29.92 -3.54 15.11
CA ARG A 288 -30.15 -3.56 16.58
C ARG A 288 -29.84 -4.88 17.24
N GLU A 289 -29.89 -5.98 16.53
CA GLU A 289 -29.51 -7.29 17.07
C GLU A 289 -28.05 -7.29 17.55
N GLY A 290 -27.13 -6.80 16.69
CA GLY A 290 -25.69 -6.82 16.97
C GLY A 290 -25.15 -5.54 17.59
N PHE A 291 -25.87 -4.42 17.46
CA PHE A 291 -25.37 -3.10 17.84
C PHE A 291 -26.33 -2.35 18.76
N GLU A 292 -25.78 -1.58 19.66
CA GLU A 292 -26.45 -0.46 20.27
C GLU A 292 -26.35 0.74 19.34
N ILE A 293 -27.50 1.39 19.04
CA ILE A 293 -27.58 2.45 18.03
C ILE A 293 -27.90 3.76 18.72
N HIS A 294 -27.00 4.73 18.58
CA HIS A 294 -27.17 6.09 19.06
C HIS A 294 -27.41 7.03 17.89
N GLU A 295 -28.51 7.79 17.95
CA GLU A 295 -28.88 8.73 16.89
C GLU A 295 -28.39 10.14 17.21
N PHE A 296 -27.87 10.82 16.20
CA PHE A 296 -27.44 12.21 16.24
C PHE A 296 -28.28 13.02 15.25
N PRO A 297 -29.49 13.45 15.63
CA PRO A 297 -30.37 14.18 14.74
C PRO A 297 -29.84 15.60 14.46
N PHE A 298 -30.08 16.08 13.24
CA PHE A 298 -29.69 17.42 12.82
C PHE A 298 -30.70 18.06 11.86
N GLY A 299 -30.80 19.37 11.89
CA GLY A 299 -31.41 20.19 10.84
C GLY A 299 -30.35 20.92 10.04
N SER A 300 -30.75 21.64 8.99
CA SER A 300 -29.86 22.37 8.10
C SER A 300 -28.84 23.30 8.81
N THR A 301 -29.28 23.95 9.88
CA THR A 301 -28.45 24.88 10.67
C THR A 301 -27.60 24.22 11.75
N THR A 302 -27.92 23.00 12.16
CA THR A 302 -27.25 22.28 13.27
C THR A 302 -26.33 21.16 12.80
N GLU A 303 -26.36 20.82 11.51
CA GLU A 303 -25.61 19.69 10.93
C GLU A 303 -24.12 19.72 11.29
N ARG A 304 -23.44 20.84 11.05
CA ARG A 304 -22.00 20.98 11.31
C ARG A 304 -21.64 20.70 12.77
N ARG A 305 -22.44 21.22 13.72
CA ARG A 305 -22.21 20.99 15.17
C ARG A 305 -22.50 19.53 15.55
N THR A 306 -23.58 18.97 15.00
CA THR A 306 -23.96 17.59 15.26
C THR A 306 -22.93 16.63 14.69
N ARG A 307 -22.40 16.86 13.49
CA ARG A 307 -21.32 16.07 12.90
C ARG A 307 -20.06 16.06 13.77
N GLN A 308 -19.69 17.20 14.33
CA GLN A 308 -18.54 17.27 15.25
C GLN A 308 -18.78 16.41 16.52
N ARG A 309 -19.97 16.50 17.11
CA ARG A 309 -20.35 15.67 18.27
C ARG A 309 -20.37 14.19 17.93
N PHE A 310 -20.92 13.84 16.78
CA PHE A 310 -20.95 12.47 16.27
C PHE A 310 -19.55 11.88 16.08
N ILE A 311 -18.65 12.61 15.41
CA ILE A 311 -17.26 12.17 15.21
C ILE A 311 -16.53 12.03 16.56
N GLN A 312 -16.78 12.94 17.50
CA GLN A 312 -16.19 12.85 18.84
C GLN A 312 -16.70 11.59 19.57
N ALA A 313 -18.00 11.33 19.58
CA ALA A 313 -18.58 10.12 20.17
C ALA A 313 -18.07 8.83 19.51
N LEU A 314 -17.93 8.83 18.17
CA LEU A 314 -17.36 7.70 17.44
C LEU A 314 -15.92 7.39 17.87
N ARG A 315 -15.11 8.40 18.08
CA ARG A 315 -13.74 8.24 18.59
C ARG A 315 -13.71 7.69 20.01
N GLU A 316 -14.55 8.23 20.90
CA GLU A 316 -14.65 7.80 22.29
C GLU A 316 -15.09 6.32 22.39
N GLN A 317 -16.12 5.94 21.65
CA GLN A 317 -16.58 4.55 21.62
C GLN A 317 -15.58 3.61 20.94
N GLY A 318 -14.89 4.08 19.89
CA GLY A 318 -13.84 3.30 19.23
C GLY A 318 -12.63 2.99 20.13
N HIS A 319 -12.37 3.79 21.17
CA HIS A 319 -11.36 3.46 22.20
C HIS A 319 -11.84 2.41 23.19
N LEU A 320 -13.15 2.25 23.38
CA LEU A 320 -13.76 1.28 24.31
C LEU A 320 -14.07 -0.07 23.65
N GLY A 321 -14.25 -0.05 22.33
CA GLY A 321 -14.61 -1.25 21.57
C GLY A 321 -14.80 -0.96 20.09
N THR A 322 -15.42 -1.92 19.39
CA THR A 322 -15.72 -1.79 17.96
C THR A 322 -16.93 -0.87 17.76
N ALA A 323 -16.74 0.24 17.11
CA ALA A 323 -17.79 1.21 16.79
C ALA A 323 -17.74 1.67 15.33
N PHE A 324 -18.92 1.87 14.72
CA PHE A 324 -19.03 2.36 13.34
C PHE A 324 -19.94 3.57 13.26
N GLY A 325 -19.59 4.50 12.37
CA GLY A 325 -20.44 5.62 12.01
C GLY A 325 -21.17 5.36 10.70
N LEU A 326 -22.49 5.57 10.67
CA LEU A 326 -23.29 5.45 9.47
C LEU A 326 -23.92 6.80 9.12
N ALA A 327 -23.64 7.26 7.89
CA ALA A 327 -24.25 8.44 7.29
C ALA A 327 -25.02 8.02 6.03
N ARG A 328 -26.25 8.52 5.85
CA ARG A 328 -27.05 8.26 4.66
C ARG A 328 -27.36 9.55 3.93
N ARG A 329 -27.33 9.48 2.61
CA ARG A 329 -27.75 10.61 1.75
C ARG A 329 -29.22 10.94 2.01
N GLY A 330 -29.52 12.22 2.26
CA GLY A 330 -30.88 12.69 2.52
C GLY A 330 -31.46 12.38 3.91
N ALA A 331 -30.70 11.72 4.79
CA ALA A 331 -31.13 11.55 6.18
C ALA A 331 -30.88 12.81 7.01
N SER A 332 -31.64 12.95 8.11
CA SER A 332 -31.52 14.03 9.07
C SER A 332 -30.86 13.61 10.39
N ALA A 333 -30.14 12.46 10.37
CA ALA A 333 -29.38 11.97 11.52
C ALA A 333 -28.15 11.17 11.06
N TYR A 334 -27.09 11.21 11.88
CA TYR A 334 -26.00 10.25 11.86
C TYR A 334 -26.30 9.14 12.87
N LEU A 335 -25.87 7.91 12.58
CA LEU A 335 -26.03 6.78 13.49
C LEU A 335 -24.65 6.30 13.94
N LEU A 336 -24.47 6.18 15.24
CA LEU A 336 -23.33 5.50 15.85
C LEU A 336 -23.75 4.09 16.22
N LEU A 337 -23.05 3.10 15.70
CA LEU A 337 -23.26 1.69 15.92
C LEU A 337 -22.18 1.19 16.89
N ASP A 338 -22.53 0.88 18.13
CA ASP A 338 -21.61 0.30 19.11
C ASP A 338 -21.86 -1.22 19.21
N LEU A 339 -20.83 -2.02 18.95
CA LEU A 339 -20.95 -3.48 18.96
C LEU A 339 -21.24 -3.99 20.38
N ARG A 340 -22.39 -4.64 20.56
CA ARG A 340 -22.78 -5.21 21.84
C ARG A 340 -21.71 -6.17 22.36
N SER A 341 -21.46 -6.17 23.66
CA SER A 341 -20.47 -7.04 24.32
C SER A 341 -20.72 -8.53 24.05
N SER A 342 -22.01 -8.94 24.01
CA SER A 342 -22.43 -10.31 23.66
C SER A 342 -22.09 -10.73 22.21
N HIS A 343 -21.78 -9.79 21.34
CA HIS A 343 -21.47 -10.02 19.94
C HIS A 343 -19.99 -9.79 19.62
N ARG A 344 -19.17 -9.41 20.62
CA ARG A 344 -17.72 -9.27 20.44
C ARG A 344 -17.09 -10.64 20.19
N PRO A 345 -16.22 -10.76 19.17
CA PRO A 345 -15.54 -12.03 18.90
C PRO A 345 -14.66 -12.43 20.08
N GLY A 346 -14.80 -13.69 20.54
CA GLY A 346 -13.96 -14.26 21.60
C GLY A 346 -12.51 -14.48 21.12
N SER A 347 -11.62 -14.78 22.06
CA SER A 347 -10.19 -15.05 21.78
C SER A 347 -9.95 -16.28 20.88
N THR A 348 -10.90 -17.19 20.81
CA THR A 348 -10.86 -18.40 19.95
C THR A 348 -11.14 -18.10 18.49
N VAL A 349 -11.73 -16.94 18.17
CA VAL A 349 -11.96 -16.50 16.79
C VAL A 349 -10.64 -16.07 16.17
N PRO A 350 -10.33 -16.44 14.91
CA PRO A 350 -9.11 -15.99 14.21
C PRO A 350 -8.90 -14.48 14.30
N ALA A 351 -7.67 -14.05 14.46
CA ALA A 351 -7.35 -12.63 14.64
C ALA A 351 -7.90 -11.74 13.51
N GLN A 352 -7.87 -12.25 12.27
CA GLN A 352 -8.39 -11.57 11.09
C GLN A 352 -9.91 -11.27 11.20
N ASP A 353 -10.70 -12.22 11.76
CA ASP A 353 -12.14 -12.08 11.91
C ASP A 353 -12.53 -11.15 13.07
N ARG A 354 -11.58 -10.82 13.94
CA ARG A 354 -11.75 -9.87 15.04
C ARG A 354 -11.49 -8.42 14.65
N LEU A 355 -10.96 -8.18 13.45
CA LEU A 355 -10.71 -6.83 12.95
C LEU A 355 -12.02 -6.09 12.68
N ASP A 356 -12.05 -4.80 12.97
CA ASP A 356 -13.22 -3.94 12.74
C ASP A 356 -13.71 -4.00 11.28
N VAL A 357 -12.81 -4.08 10.31
CA VAL A 357 -13.17 -4.21 8.89
C VAL A 357 -13.90 -5.52 8.59
N SER A 358 -13.53 -6.63 9.24
CA SER A 358 -14.19 -7.93 9.08
C SER A 358 -15.55 -7.93 9.78
N ILE A 359 -15.63 -7.32 10.94
CA ILE A 359 -16.91 -7.15 11.68
C ILE A 359 -17.85 -6.26 10.87
N LEU A 360 -17.35 -5.13 10.31
CA LEU A 360 -18.13 -4.27 9.43
C LEU A 360 -18.68 -5.04 8.22
N GLN A 361 -17.82 -5.81 7.54
CA GLN A 361 -18.23 -6.60 6.39
C GLN A 361 -19.31 -7.61 6.74
N ASN A 362 -19.07 -8.42 7.77
CA ASN A 362 -19.91 -9.58 8.08
C ASN A 362 -21.20 -9.21 8.82
N ARG A 363 -21.19 -8.18 9.65
CA ARG A 363 -22.30 -7.83 10.53
C ARG A 363 -23.09 -6.60 10.10
N VAL A 364 -22.54 -5.79 9.18
CA VAL A 364 -23.22 -4.61 8.64
C VAL A 364 -23.43 -4.76 7.15
N LEU A 365 -22.35 -4.80 6.36
CA LEU A 365 -22.46 -4.72 4.88
C LEU A 365 -23.15 -5.94 4.26
N ASN A 366 -22.89 -7.15 4.74
CA ASN A 366 -23.55 -8.36 4.25
C ASN A 366 -25.05 -8.44 4.65
N LYS A 367 -25.52 -7.57 5.56
CA LYS A 367 -26.92 -7.47 5.95
C LYS A 367 -27.66 -6.34 5.22
N LEU A 368 -26.91 -5.46 4.55
CA LEU A 368 -27.42 -4.36 3.73
C LEU A 368 -27.47 -4.73 2.24
#